data_d210d64829498886a69885d6e8fcf6cf
#
_entry.id   d210d64829498886a69885d6e8fcf6cf
#
_cell.length_a   1.000
_cell.length_b   1.000
_cell.length_c   1.000
_cell.angle_alpha   90.00
_cell.angle_beta   90.00
_cell.angle_gamma   90.00
#
_symmetry.space_group_name_H-M   'P 1'
#
loop_
_entity.id
_entity.type
_entity.pdbx_description
1 polymer ?
#
loop_
_entity_poly.entity_id
_entity_poly.type
_entity_poly.pdbx_seq_one_letter_code
_entity_poly.pdbx_strand_id
1 'polypeptide(L)'
;PFVIRAAELHYSRIPKEYWEQRIQLSKAMGMNTVCIYLFWNIHEQKQDVFDFKGQNDVAEFVRLIQKNGMYCIVRPGPYVCAEWDMGGLPWWLLKKNNVKLRSLDDSFFIQRTQRFLKEAGKRLAPLQIQNGGNIIMVQVENEYATYGSDQKYMETIRDGVRAAGFDKVQLFRCDWSSNFNNYKLDGVATTLNFGAGSNVDSQFKEFSKVYPTAPLMCSEYWTGWFDHWGRPHETRSIDSFIGSLKDMMDRKVSFSLYMAHGGTSFGQWGGANAGPYSAMATSYDYNAPIGEQGNTTDKFFAVRELLKNYLQEGETLGVIPAAKKVIAIPAIDFTEIAPLFDNLPEARSTESIQSMEFFDQGWGRILYRSTLPKISGRNQLIITELHDWATVFINGKAIGKLDRRRGDNTIELPEGSSNAQLDILVEATGRVNYGEAINDRKGITEKVELVSGEVKQELKNWRVYNFPVDYGFQKRAKFKKGTTGGPAWHRASFKLDETGDTFLDVSSWGKGMVWINGNNLGRFWKIGPQQTLFVPGVWLKKGVNEVIILDVDQPSNRTVKGLTEPILDKINPDESL
;
A
#
# COMPACT_ATOMS: atom_id res chain seq x y z
N PRO A 1 29.02 23.38 -1.18
CA PRO A 1 27.99 22.58 -1.86
C PRO A 1 26.89 22.21 -0.87
N PHE A 2 25.62 22.30 -1.28
CA PHE A 2 24.49 21.88 -0.47
C PHE A 2 24.34 20.35 -0.56
N VAL A 3 24.37 19.65 0.56
CA VAL A 3 24.12 18.22 0.66
C VAL A 3 22.67 18.00 1.07
N ILE A 4 21.91 17.32 0.24
CA ILE A 4 20.51 16.96 0.53
C ILE A 4 20.50 15.83 1.55
N ARG A 5 19.88 16.06 2.69
CA ARG A 5 19.57 15.07 3.72
C ARG A 5 18.03 14.97 3.77
N ALA A 6 17.46 14.08 2.96
CA ALA A 6 16.02 13.99 2.81
C ALA A 6 15.41 12.90 3.69
N ALA A 7 14.17 13.14 4.14
CA ALA A 7 13.29 12.19 4.76
C ALA A 7 12.17 11.83 3.79
N GLU A 8 12.05 10.57 3.40
CA GLU A 8 10.88 10.11 2.65
C GLU A 8 9.70 9.97 3.61
N LEU A 9 8.63 10.73 3.34
CA LEU A 9 7.36 10.72 4.06
C LEU A 9 6.21 10.59 3.06
N HIS A 10 5.31 9.65 3.30
CA HIS A 10 4.13 9.47 2.46
C HIS A 10 2.90 10.07 3.14
N TYR A 11 2.48 11.28 2.72
CA TYR A 11 1.30 11.97 3.28
C TYR A 11 0.04 11.10 3.28
N SER A 12 -0.10 10.17 2.35
CA SER A 12 -1.20 9.21 2.26
C SER A 12 -1.20 8.14 3.36
N ARG A 13 -0.04 7.87 3.99
CA ARG A 13 0.14 6.91 5.10
C ARG A 13 0.13 7.57 6.47
N ILE A 14 -0.10 8.88 6.52
CA ILE A 14 -0.07 9.69 7.74
C ILE A 14 -1.40 10.45 7.82
N PRO A 15 -2.19 10.35 8.89
CA PRO A 15 -3.37 11.20 9.07
C PRO A 15 -3.01 12.68 8.94
N LYS A 16 -3.85 13.46 8.26
CA LYS A 16 -3.56 14.87 7.95
C LYS A 16 -3.16 15.67 9.18
N GLU A 17 -3.82 15.43 10.30
CA GLU A 17 -3.59 16.12 11.58
C GLU A 17 -2.21 15.81 12.20
N TYR A 18 -1.53 14.79 11.67
CA TYR A 18 -0.19 14.37 12.12
C TYR A 18 0.94 14.78 11.17
N TRP A 19 0.62 15.33 9.99
CA TRP A 19 1.61 15.71 8.98
C TRP A 19 2.70 16.62 9.53
N GLU A 20 2.33 17.70 10.21
CA GLU A 20 3.31 18.68 10.72
C GLU A 20 4.24 18.06 11.75
N GLN A 21 3.72 17.21 12.66
CA GLN A 21 4.55 16.52 13.65
C GLN A 21 5.58 15.58 13.00
N ARG A 22 5.22 14.86 11.93
CA ARG A 22 6.16 13.99 11.20
C ARG A 22 7.24 14.79 10.47
N ILE A 23 6.88 15.94 9.90
CA ILE A 23 7.84 16.90 9.30
C ILE A 23 8.80 17.43 10.37
N GLN A 24 8.28 17.83 11.53
CA GLN A 24 9.10 18.32 12.65
C GLN A 24 10.04 17.24 13.22
N LEU A 25 9.59 16.00 13.33
CA LEU A 25 10.44 14.87 13.71
C LEU A 25 11.59 14.67 12.71
N SER A 26 11.29 14.75 11.41
CA SER A 26 12.33 14.64 10.36
C SER A 26 13.37 15.76 10.48
N LYS A 27 12.92 17.00 10.71
CA LYS A 27 13.83 18.14 10.97
C LYS A 27 14.65 17.93 12.25
N ALA A 28 14.01 17.46 13.32
CA ALA A 28 14.68 17.17 14.58
C ALA A 28 15.74 16.07 14.45
N MET A 29 15.53 15.12 13.54
CA MET A 29 16.51 14.06 13.23
C MET A 29 17.73 14.59 12.45
N GLY A 30 17.64 15.79 11.85
CA GLY A 30 18.74 16.43 11.10
C GLY A 30 18.51 16.50 9.58
N MET A 31 17.29 16.24 9.12
CA MET A 31 16.94 16.38 7.71
C MET A 31 16.72 17.85 7.34
N ASN A 32 17.10 18.22 6.12
CA ASN A 32 16.87 19.54 5.55
C ASN A 32 15.83 19.53 4.42
N THR A 33 15.41 18.35 4.01
CA THR A 33 14.52 18.11 2.87
C THR A 33 13.52 17.01 3.23
N VAL A 34 12.30 17.10 2.71
CA VAL A 34 11.32 16.00 2.72
C VAL A 34 11.10 15.52 1.29
N CYS A 35 11.15 14.22 1.09
CA CYS A 35 10.84 13.57 -0.18
C CYS A 35 9.45 12.95 -0.13
N ILE A 36 8.65 13.07 -1.20
CA ILE A 36 7.28 12.56 -1.25
C ILE A 36 6.98 11.88 -2.58
N TYR A 37 6.22 10.78 -2.52
CA TYR A 37 5.52 10.25 -3.69
C TYR A 37 4.15 10.88 -3.87
N LEU A 38 3.68 10.99 -5.13
CA LEU A 38 2.27 11.12 -5.46
C LEU A 38 1.73 9.77 -5.88
N PHE A 39 0.68 9.32 -5.23
CA PHE A 39 0.00 8.08 -5.58
C PHE A 39 -1.19 8.40 -6.49
N TRP A 40 -1.06 8.14 -7.78
CA TRP A 40 -2.10 8.48 -8.75
C TRP A 40 -3.46 7.91 -8.36
N ASN A 41 -3.49 6.65 -7.88
CA ASN A 41 -4.73 5.95 -7.54
C ASN A 41 -5.51 6.53 -6.35
N ILE A 42 -4.90 7.29 -5.43
CA ILE A 42 -5.68 7.99 -4.38
C ILE A 42 -6.28 9.29 -4.89
N HIS A 43 -5.63 9.92 -5.87
CA HIS A 43 -6.09 11.18 -6.45
C HIS A 43 -7.12 10.97 -7.56
N GLU A 44 -7.18 9.81 -8.19
CA GLU A 44 -8.11 9.47 -9.27
C GLU A 44 -8.65 8.05 -9.07
N GLN A 45 -9.42 7.84 -7.98
CA GLN A 45 -10.04 6.54 -7.67
C GLN A 45 -11.08 6.11 -8.69
N LYS A 46 -11.71 7.06 -9.37
CA LYS A 46 -12.55 6.87 -10.55
C LYS A 46 -11.97 7.67 -11.70
N GLN A 47 -11.98 7.10 -12.88
CA GLN A 47 -11.48 7.76 -14.07
C GLN A 47 -12.12 9.14 -14.25
N ASP A 48 -11.28 10.16 -14.48
CA ASP A 48 -11.65 11.56 -14.68
C ASP A 48 -12.22 12.31 -13.45
N VAL A 49 -12.18 11.68 -12.27
CA VAL A 49 -12.61 12.30 -11.00
C VAL A 49 -11.38 12.47 -10.10
N PHE A 50 -10.85 13.69 -10.06
CA PHE A 50 -9.66 14.01 -9.29
C PHE A 50 -9.98 14.56 -7.90
N ASP A 51 -9.32 14.05 -6.88
CA ASP A 51 -9.39 14.50 -5.50
C ASP A 51 -8.00 14.94 -4.97
N PHE A 52 -7.89 16.23 -4.64
CA PHE A 52 -6.72 16.85 -4.03
C PHE A 52 -7.12 17.68 -2.79
N LYS A 53 -8.10 17.18 -2.02
CA LYS A 53 -8.62 17.87 -0.83
C LYS A 53 -8.45 17.01 0.42
N GLY A 54 -8.51 17.65 1.59
CA GLY A 54 -8.47 16.94 2.88
C GLY A 54 -7.21 16.10 3.02
N GLN A 55 -7.36 14.79 3.22
CA GLN A 55 -6.26 13.84 3.32
C GLN A 55 -5.40 13.76 2.04
N ASN A 56 -5.97 14.14 0.88
CA ASN A 56 -5.30 14.09 -0.41
C ASN A 56 -4.71 15.46 -0.84
N ASP A 57 -4.70 16.47 0.05
CA ASP A 57 -4.15 17.80 -0.27
C ASP A 57 -2.62 17.83 -0.18
N VAL A 58 -1.99 17.26 -1.21
CA VAL A 58 -0.52 17.20 -1.31
C VAL A 58 0.12 18.58 -1.37
N ALA A 59 -0.56 19.58 -1.92
CA ALA A 59 -0.03 20.95 -1.98
C ALA A 59 0.04 21.56 -0.58
N GLU A 60 -0.93 21.29 0.29
CA GLU A 60 -0.86 21.70 1.70
C GLU A 60 0.29 21.00 2.42
N PHE A 61 0.49 19.69 2.18
CA PHE A 61 1.64 18.97 2.76
C PHE A 61 2.97 19.63 2.36
N VAL A 62 3.15 20.00 1.09
CA VAL A 62 4.35 20.70 0.59
C VAL A 62 4.50 22.07 1.25
N ARG A 63 3.42 22.84 1.44
CA ARG A 63 3.46 24.13 2.15
C ARG A 63 3.82 23.96 3.64
N LEU A 64 3.36 22.88 4.29
CA LEU A 64 3.77 22.57 5.67
C LEU A 64 5.27 22.28 5.76
N ILE A 65 5.85 21.59 4.77
CA ILE A 65 7.30 21.38 4.68
C ILE A 65 8.02 22.73 4.61
N GLN A 66 7.57 23.64 3.74
CA GLN A 66 8.12 25.00 3.60
C GLN A 66 7.98 25.81 4.89
N LYS A 67 6.82 25.76 5.55
CA LYS A 67 6.56 26.43 6.84
C LYS A 67 7.56 26.00 7.91
N ASN A 68 7.98 24.74 7.88
CA ASN A 68 8.98 24.18 8.81
C ASN A 68 10.43 24.44 8.34
N GLY A 69 10.64 25.26 7.29
CA GLY A 69 11.95 25.66 6.79
C GLY A 69 12.72 24.52 6.13
N MET A 70 12.03 23.60 5.45
CA MET A 70 12.63 22.46 4.75
C MET A 70 12.32 22.53 3.24
N TYR A 71 13.22 21.97 2.44
CA TYR A 71 13.00 21.76 1.02
C TYR A 71 12.14 20.52 0.75
N CYS A 72 11.65 20.41 -0.49
CA CYS A 72 10.84 19.27 -0.91
C CYS A 72 11.36 18.66 -2.21
N ILE A 73 11.37 17.33 -2.28
CA ILE A 73 11.55 16.55 -3.50
C ILE A 73 10.22 15.87 -3.80
N VAL A 74 9.73 16.00 -5.04
CA VAL A 74 8.46 15.43 -5.48
C VAL A 74 8.70 14.31 -6.47
N ARG A 75 8.06 13.17 -6.24
CA ARG A 75 8.15 11.96 -7.07
C ARG A 75 6.75 11.62 -7.62
N PRO A 76 6.33 12.27 -8.76
CA PRO A 76 4.94 12.18 -9.23
C PRO A 76 4.60 10.90 -9.99
N GLY A 77 5.55 10.05 -10.25
CA GLY A 77 5.34 8.83 -11.01
C GLY A 77 5.35 9.04 -12.54
N PRO A 78 4.43 8.38 -13.28
CA PRO A 78 3.10 7.84 -12.92
C PRO A 78 3.09 6.60 -12.03
N TYR A 79 4.09 5.76 -12.13
CA TYR A 79 4.34 4.60 -11.29
C TYR A 79 5.33 4.96 -10.18
N VAL A 80 5.07 4.50 -8.96
CA VAL A 80 5.88 4.86 -7.79
C VAL A 80 6.30 3.65 -6.95
N CYS A 81 5.86 2.45 -7.23
CA CYS A 81 6.12 1.23 -6.45
C CYS A 81 5.59 1.33 -5.00
N ALA A 82 6.43 1.66 -4.05
CA ALA A 82 6.15 2.04 -2.67
C ALA A 82 5.35 1.02 -1.85
N GLU A 83 5.35 -0.27 -2.25
CA GLU A 83 4.52 -1.32 -1.63
C GLU A 83 3.04 -0.91 -1.52
N TRP A 84 2.62 -0.07 -2.44
CA TRP A 84 1.28 0.49 -2.56
C TRP A 84 0.50 -0.20 -3.69
N ASP A 85 -0.80 -0.34 -3.53
CA ASP A 85 -1.66 -1.06 -4.50
C ASP A 85 -1.36 -0.64 -5.94
N MET A 86 -0.98 -1.60 -6.79
CA MET A 86 -0.61 -1.43 -8.20
C MET A 86 0.54 -0.42 -8.44
N GLY A 87 1.43 -0.21 -7.44
CA GLY A 87 2.53 0.78 -7.55
C GLY A 87 2.05 2.21 -7.74
N GLY A 88 0.86 2.55 -7.22
CA GLY A 88 0.23 3.86 -7.35
C GLY A 88 -0.62 4.04 -8.59
N LEU A 89 -0.60 3.11 -9.55
CA LEU A 89 -1.43 3.18 -10.75
C LEU A 89 -2.91 2.88 -10.43
N PRO A 90 -3.88 3.57 -11.07
CA PRO A 90 -5.29 3.32 -10.81
C PRO A 90 -5.78 1.98 -11.35
N TRP A 91 -6.56 1.26 -10.54
CA TRP A 91 -7.17 -0.02 -10.91
C TRP A 91 -8.03 0.02 -12.17
N TRP A 92 -8.68 1.15 -12.44
CA TRP A 92 -9.57 1.31 -13.59
C TRP A 92 -8.83 1.28 -14.94
N LEU A 93 -7.50 1.43 -14.96
CA LEU A 93 -6.69 1.16 -16.15
C LEU A 93 -6.85 -0.30 -16.62
N LEU A 94 -7.03 -1.24 -15.68
CA LEU A 94 -7.21 -2.66 -15.95
C LEU A 94 -8.59 -3.02 -16.52
N LYS A 95 -9.54 -2.08 -16.57
CA LYS A 95 -10.80 -2.27 -17.31
C LYS A 95 -10.57 -2.42 -18.80
N LYS A 96 -9.53 -1.79 -19.32
CA LYS A 96 -9.11 -1.99 -20.70
C LYS A 96 -8.43 -3.36 -20.86
N ASN A 97 -8.98 -4.19 -21.74
CA ASN A 97 -8.34 -5.47 -22.05
C ASN A 97 -6.95 -5.23 -22.67
N ASN A 98 -5.96 -6.05 -22.25
CA ASN A 98 -4.59 -6.02 -22.75
C ASN A 98 -3.92 -4.63 -22.64
N VAL A 99 -4.27 -3.84 -21.63
CA VAL A 99 -3.58 -2.55 -21.38
C VAL A 99 -2.07 -2.78 -21.21
N LYS A 100 -1.27 -1.98 -21.88
CA LYS A 100 0.19 -1.99 -21.73
C LYS A 100 0.59 -0.86 -20.79
N LEU A 101 0.84 -1.22 -19.53
CA LEU A 101 1.30 -0.29 -18.51
C LEU A 101 2.78 0.05 -18.71
N ARG A 102 3.19 1.26 -18.35
CA ARG A 102 4.59 1.73 -18.43
C ARG A 102 5.21 1.52 -19.82
N SER A 103 4.43 1.75 -20.88
CA SER A 103 4.82 1.50 -22.29
C SER A 103 4.18 2.53 -23.23
N LEU A 104 4.86 2.82 -24.33
CA LEU A 104 4.32 3.59 -25.46
C LEU A 104 3.36 2.79 -26.34
N ASP A 105 3.37 1.47 -26.25
CA ASP A 105 2.50 0.59 -27.05
C ASP A 105 1.01 0.76 -26.73
N ASP A 106 0.70 1.55 -25.70
CA ASP A 106 -0.67 1.86 -25.32
C ASP A 106 -0.90 3.36 -25.17
N SER A 107 -1.47 3.96 -26.21
CA SER A 107 -1.81 5.39 -26.23
C SER A 107 -2.81 5.77 -25.12
N PHE A 108 -3.69 4.86 -24.69
CA PHE A 108 -4.61 5.11 -23.58
C PHE A 108 -3.84 5.33 -22.27
N PHE A 109 -2.87 4.46 -21.94
CA PHE A 109 -2.04 4.64 -20.75
C PHE A 109 -1.29 5.96 -20.78
N ILE A 110 -0.67 6.31 -21.90
CA ILE A 110 0.08 7.58 -22.05
C ILE A 110 -0.82 8.80 -21.88
N GLN A 111 -1.99 8.81 -22.52
CA GLN A 111 -2.95 9.92 -22.40
C GLN A 111 -3.43 10.10 -20.95
N ARG A 112 -3.71 9.00 -20.24
CA ARG A 112 -4.11 9.05 -18.83
C ARG A 112 -2.99 9.55 -17.93
N THR A 113 -1.77 9.07 -18.15
CA THR A 113 -0.57 9.54 -17.46
C THR A 113 -0.36 11.05 -17.63
N GLN A 114 -0.40 11.55 -18.85
CA GLN A 114 -0.24 12.97 -19.13
C GLN A 114 -1.33 13.82 -18.47
N ARG A 115 -2.57 13.32 -18.44
CA ARG A 115 -3.67 13.99 -17.75
C ARG A 115 -3.44 14.08 -16.25
N PHE A 116 -3.05 12.96 -15.61
CA PHE A 116 -2.72 12.96 -14.19
C PHE A 116 -1.56 13.91 -13.86
N LEU A 117 -0.45 13.84 -14.62
CA LEU A 117 0.69 14.73 -14.42
C LEU A 117 0.28 16.21 -14.55
N LYS A 118 -0.58 16.54 -15.51
CA LYS A 118 -1.11 17.91 -15.67
C LYS A 118 -1.93 18.35 -14.46
N GLU A 119 -2.78 17.48 -13.90
CA GLU A 119 -3.57 17.78 -12.70
C GLU A 119 -2.68 17.94 -11.45
N ALA A 120 -1.65 17.11 -11.30
CA ALA A 120 -0.64 17.26 -10.25
C ALA A 120 0.15 18.57 -10.41
N GLY A 121 0.58 18.86 -11.63
CA GLY A 121 1.34 20.08 -11.96
C GLY A 121 0.58 21.37 -11.65
N LYS A 122 -0.73 21.44 -11.92
CA LYS A 122 -1.55 22.61 -11.55
C LYS A 122 -1.44 22.96 -10.06
N ARG A 123 -1.19 21.99 -9.18
CA ARG A 123 -1.13 22.17 -7.73
C ARG A 123 0.28 22.37 -7.22
N LEU A 124 1.25 21.70 -7.81
CA LEU A 124 2.61 21.63 -7.29
C LEU A 124 3.63 22.48 -8.09
N ALA A 125 3.43 22.69 -9.40
CA ALA A 125 4.38 23.48 -10.17
C ALA A 125 4.53 24.94 -9.67
N PRO A 126 3.49 25.62 -9.13
CA PRO A 126 3.66 26.92 -8.48
C PRO A 126 4.58 26.91 -7.25
N LEU A 127 4.79 25.74 -6.64
CA LEU A 127 5.59 25.57 -5.41
C LEU A 127 7.07 25.24 -5.71
N GLN A 128 7.51 25.32 -6.96
CA GLN A 128 8.93 25.21 -7.33
C GLN A 128 9.74 26.35 -6.68
N ILE A 129 10.98 26.05 -6.29
CA ILE A 129 11.85 27.02 -5.60
C ILE A 129 12.05 28.29 -6.43
N GLN A 130 12.11 28.18 -7.74
CA GLN A 130 12.25 29.33 -8.66
C GLN A 130 10.98 30.23 -8.68
N ASN A 131 9.87 29.76 -8.14
CA ASN A 131 8.62 30.52 -7.98
C ASN A 131 8.40 30.99 -6.52
N GLY A 132 9.42 30.85 -5.64
CA GLY A 132 9.32 31.19 -4.22
C GLY A 132 8.77 30.06 -3.34
N GLY A 133 8.58 28.87 -3.89
CA GLY A 133 8.24 27.66 -3.14
C GLY A 133 9.48 26.94 -2.59
N ASN A 134 9.34 25.66 -2.30
CA ASN A 134 10.41 24.83 -1.69
C ASN A 134 10.69 23.53 -2.46
N ILE A 135 10.03 23.27 -3.59
CA ILE A 135 10.32 22.08 -4.41
C ILE A 135 11.63 22.33 -5.17
N ILE A 136 12.64 21.49 -4.88
CA ILE A 136 14.00 21.61 -5.46
C ILE A 136 14.27 20.59 -6.56
N MET A 137 13.60 19.42 -6.54
CA MET A 137 13.78 18.36 -7.53
C MET A 137 12.44 17.65 -7.79
N VAL A 138 12.25 17.16 -9.02
CA VAL A 138 11.08 16.35 -9.41
C VAL A 138 11.55 15.11 -10.16
N GLN A 139 11.05 13.93 -9.74
CA GLN A 139 11.40 12.66 -10.35
C GLN A 139 10.60 12.39 -11.62
N VAL A 140 11.22 11.69 -12.55
CA VAL A 140 10.62 11.16 -13.77
C VAL A 140 10.53 9.65 -13.62
N GLU A 141 9.31 9.10 -13.60
CA GLU A 141 9.04 7.67 -13.42
C GLU A 141 9.59 7.11 -12.09
N ASN A 142 9.79 5.81 -11.93
CA ASN A 142 10.45 5.21 -10.78
C ASN A 142 11.09 3.87 -11.16
N GLU A 143 12.40 3.74 -10.95
CA GLU A 143 13.18 2.51 -11.14
C GLU A 143 12.86 1.81 -12.48
N TYR A 144 12.68 2.59 -13.55
CA TYR A 144 12.25 2.04 -14.84
C TYR A 144 13.24 1.03 -15.41
N ALA A 145 14.53 1.19 -15.13
CA ALA A 145 15.56 0.26 -15.61
C ALA A 145 15.41 -1.18 -15.04
N THR A 146 14.62 -1.38 -13.97
CA THR A 146 14.26 -2.71 -13.46
C THR A 146 13.07 -3.33 -14.19
N TYR A 147 12.30 -2.51 -14.93
CA TYR A 147 11.09 -2.90 -15.64
C TYR A 147 11.32 -2.98 -17.16
N GLY A 148 12.06 -2.03 -17.71
CA GLY A 148 12.30 -1.91 -19.14
C GLY A 148 13.50 -1.06 -19.49
N SER A 149 13.72 -0.87 -20.80
CA SER A 149 14.82 -0.07 -21.34
C SER A 149 14.38 0.85 -22.49
N ASP A 150 13.07 1.13 -22.61
CA ASP A 150 12.52 2.00 -23.65
C ASP A 150 12.83 3.47 -23.36
N GLN A 151 13.88 3.96 -24.01
CA GLN A 151 14.29 5.36 -23.89
C GLN A 151 13.20 6.35 -24.32
N LYS A 152 12.44 6.03 -25.37
CA LYS A 152 11.36 6.92 -25.88
C LYS A 152 10.21 7.01 -24.89
N TYR A 153 9.90 5.94 -24.18
CA TYR A 153 8.94 5.98 -23.08
C TYR A 153 9.40 6.96 -22.01
N MET A 154 10.63 6.84 -21.54
CA MET A 154 11.18 7.72 -20.50
C MET A 154 11.26 9.19 -20.97
N GLU A 155 11.60 9.44 -22.22
CA GLU A 155 11.56 10.78 -22.82
C GLU A 155 10.14 11.34 -22.83
N THR A 156 9.14 10.51 -23.16
CA THR A 156 7.72 10.91 -23.16
C THR A 156 7.24 11.26 -21.75
N ILE A 157 7.63 10.50 -20.73
CA ILE A 157 7.31 10.82 -19.33
C ILE A 157 8.01 12.10 -18.87
N ARG A 158 9.31 12.26 -19.16
CA ARG A 158 10.05 13.50 -18.90
C ARG A 158 9.35 14.72 -19.49
N ASP A 159 8.98 14.64 -20.75
CA ASP A 159 8.34 15.75 -21.47
C ASP A 159 6.93 16.02 -20.91
N GLY A 160 6.22 14.97 -20.48
CA GLY A 160 4.95 15.10 -19.76
C GLY A 160 5.09 15.81 -18.41
N VAL A 161 6.14 15.52 -17.64
CA VAL A 161 6.46 16.21 -16.39
C VAL A 161 6.76 17.70 -16.65
N ARG A 162 7.57 18.01 -17.67
CA ARG A 162 7.83 19.41 -18.06
C ARG A 162 6.57 20.13 -18.54
N ALA A 163 5.76 19.50 -19.38
CA ALA A 163 4.49 20.04 -19.86
C ALA A 163 3.45 20.25 -18.75
N ALA A 164 3.57 19.51 -17.65
CA ALA A 164 2.76 19.71 -16.44
C ALA A 164 3.16 20.98 -15.64
N GLY A 165 4.24 21.66 -16.03
CA GLY A 165 4.71 22.91 -15.42
C GLY A 165 5.97 22.78 -14.56
N PHE A 166 6.57 21.59 -14.47
CA PHE A 166 7.84 21.38 -13.77
C PHE A 166 9.03 21.65 -14.72
N ASP A 167 9.04 22.84 -15.31
CA ASP A 167 9.99 23.25 -16.34
C ASP A 167 11.24 23.96 -15.79
N LYS A 168 11.18 24.45 -14.56
CA LYS A 168 12.25 25.25 -13.94
C LYS A 168 13.11 24.45 -12.95
N VAL A 169 12.54 23.44 -12.30
CA VAL A 169 13.20 22.64 -11.29
C VAL A 169 14.09 21.55 -11.92
N GLN A 170 15.12 21.10 -11.20
CA GLN A 170 15.92 19.95 -11.63
C GLN A 170 15.08 18.68 -11.68
N LEU A 171 15.02 18.04 -12.85
CA LEU A 171 14.47 16.71 -12.98
C LEU A 171 15.52 15.64 -12.65
N PHE A 172 15.10 14.54 -12.06
CA PHE A 172 15.96 13.37 -11.80
C PHE A 172 15.21 12.06 -12.07
N ARG A 173 15.96 10.99 -12.20
CA ARG A 173 15.50 9.60 -12.22
C ARG A 173 16.30 8.79 -11.22
N CYS A 174 15.72 7.73 -10.70
CA CYS A 174 16.40 6.78 -9.82
C CYS A 174 16.41 5.38 -10.41
N ASP A 175 17.53 4.68 -10.22
CA ASP A 175 17.70 3.29 -10.64
C ASP A 175 18.72 2.61 -9.71
N TRP A 176 18.93 1.31 -9.86
CA TRP A 176 19.93 0.58 -9.12
C TRP A 176 21.33 0.75 -9.75
N SER A 177 22.37 0.59 -8.96
CA SER A 177 23.76 0.65 -9.45
C SER A 177 24.05 -0.37 -10.56
N SER A 178 23.30 -1.47 -10.62
CA SER A 178 23.46 -2.54 -11.62
C SER A 178 22.81 -2.23 -12.98
N ASN A 179 21.87 -1.28 -13.04
CA ASN A 179 21.04 -1.06 -14.25
C ASN A 179 20.83 0.41 -14.64
N PHE A 180 21.34 1.38 -13.87
CA PHE A 180 21.15 2.82 -14.13
C PHE A 180 21.55 3.26 -15.54
N ASN A 181 22.38 2.47 -16.24
CA ASN A 181 22.89 2.79 -17.57
C ASN A 181 22.12 2.08 -18.71
N ASN A 182 20.98 1.42 -18.42
CA ASN A 182 20.17 0.75 -19.45
C ASN A 182 19.54 1.73 -20.46
N TYR A 183 19.42 3.01 -20.10
CA TYR A 183 19.00 4.10 -20.99
C TYR A 183 19.61 5.42 -20.52
N LYS A 184 19.61 6.42 -21.41
CA LYS A 184 20.06 7.78 -21.11
C LYS A 184 18.88 8.72 -21.21
N LEU A 185 18.84 9.77 -20.39
CA LEU A 185 17.75 10.74 -20.38
C LEU A 185 18.32 12.15 -20.25
N ASP A 186 18.37 12.88 -21.38
CA ASP A 186 18.95 14.20 -21.43
C ASP A 186 18.18 15.20 -20.56
N GLY A 187 18.91 16.06 -19.85
CA GLY A 187 18.35 17.09 -18.97
C GLY A 187 17.74 16.54 -17.68
N VAL A 188 18.04 15.27 -17.34
CA VAL A 188 17.58 14.59 -16.13
C VAL A 188 18.78 14.04 -15.36
N ALA A 189 18.94 14.42 -14.10
CA ALA A 189 19.98 13.87 -13.24
C ALA A 189 19.70 12.39 -12.94
N THR A 190 20.75 11.58 -12.88
CA THR A 190 20.64 10.17 -12.48
C THR A 190 21.03 10.03 -11.01
N THR A 191 20.24 9.31 -10.23
CA THR A 191 20.51 8.95 -8.85
C THR A 191 20.44 7.44 -8.66
N LEU A 192 20.99 6.92 -7.59
CA LEU A 192 21.00 5.49 -7.29
C LEU A 192 20.14 5.16 -6.08
N ASN A 193 19.62 3.93 -6.02
CA ASN A 193 18.93 3.37 -4.87
C ASN A 193 19.71 2.18 -4.31
N PHE A 194 19.94 2.14 -3.01
CA PHE A 194 20.57 1.02 -2.29
C PHE A 194 20.26 1.08 -0.79
N GLY A 195 20.46 -0.03 -0.08
CA GLY A 195 20.06 -0.15 1.32
C GLY A 195 21.18 -0.08 2.34
N ALA A 196 20.79 -0.12 3.61
CA ALA A 196 21.67 -0.20 4.77
C ALA A 196 22.71 -1.32 4.63
N GLY A 197 23.94 -1.04 5.02
CA GLY A 197 25.07 -1.97 4.92
C GLY A 197 25.75 -2.01 3.55
N SER A 198 25.28 -1.24 2.56
CA SER A 198 25.93 -1.13 1.25
C SER A 198 27.30 -0.46 1.36
N ASN A 199 28.26 -0.93 0.56
CA ASN A 199 29.53 -0.23 0.37
C ASN A 199 29.32 0.90 -0.64
N VAL A 200 29.40 2.15 -0.18
CA VAL A 200 29.09 3.37 -0.95
C VAL A 200 29.99 3.51 -2.19
N ASP A 201 31.30 3.24 -2.06
CA ASP A 201 32.24 3.32 -3.19
C ASP A 201 31.87 2.32 -4.29
N SER A 202 31.49 1.10 -3.90
CA SER A 202 31.06 0.06 -4.85
C SER A 202 29.78 0.45 -5.58
N GLN A 203 28.82 1.08 -4.88
CA GLN A 203 27.57 1.52 -5.51
C GLN A 203 27.81 2.60 -6.56
N PHE A 204 28.69 3.56 -6.31
CA PHE A 204 28.97 4.66 -7.23
C PHE A 204 30.13 4.41 -8.20
N LYS A 205 30.82 3.26 -8.13
CA LYS A 205 32.01 2.98 -8.95
C LYS A 205 31.75 3.12 -10.45
N GLU A 206 30.74 2.47 -10.98
CA GLU A 206 30.41 2.53 -12.41
C GLU A 206 29.72 3.84 -12.76
N PHE A 207 28.89 4.37 -11.85
CA PHE A 207 28.26 5.67 -12.01
C PHE A 207 29.28 6.80 -12.24
N SER A 208 30.35 6.85 -11.44
CA SER A 208 31.37 7.89 -11.54
C SER A 208 32.21 7.81 -12.82
N LYS A 209 32.28 6.64 -13.44
CA LYS A 209 32.90 6.52 -14.78
C LYS A 209 32.03 7.11 -15.89
N VAL A 210 30.71 6.92 -15.78
CA VAL A 210 29.73 7.43 -16.77
C VAL A 210 29.46 8.93 -16.56
N TYR A 211 29.40 9.37 -15.29
CA TYR A 211 29.07 10.73 -14.89
C TYR A 211 30.15 11.31 -13.94
N PRO A 212 31.38 11.57 -14.42
CA PRO A 212 32.51 11.90 -13.56
C PRO A 212 32.39 13.23 -12.79
N THR A 213 31.53 14.13 -13.20
CA THR A 213 31.32 15.45 -12.58
C THR A 213 29.93 15.59 -11.92
N ALA A 214 29.09 14.57 -11.98
CA ALA A 214 27.75 14.63 -11.41
C ALA A 214 27.81 14.57 -9.88
N PRO A 215 26.98 15.36 -9.17
CA PRO A 215 26.77 15.17 -7.74
C PRO A 215 26.23 13.77 -7.46
N LEU A 216 26.76 13.12 -6.41
CA LEU A 216 26.31 11.80 -6.00
C LEU A 216 25.06 11.91 -5.10
N MET A 217 24.05 11.07 -5.37
CA MET A 217 22.85 10.99 -4.55
C MET A 217 22.30 9.56 -4.50
N CYS A 218 22.01 9.09 -3.29
CA CYS A 218 21.19 7.93 -3.03
C CYS A 218 19.74 8.39 -2.79
N SER A 219 18.88 8.28 -3.79
CA SER A 219 17.51 8.80 -3.72
C SER A 219 16.54 7.91 -2.96
N GLU A 220 16.90 6.64 -2.76
CA GLU A 220 16.30 5.76 -1.76
C GLU A 220 17.39 5.01 -1.01
N TYR A 221 17.66 5.46 0.19
CA TYR A 221 18.51 4.74 1.12
C TYR A 221 17.63 3.94 2.07
N TRP A 222 17.47 2.62 1.81
CA TRP A 222 16.55 1.76 2.53
C TRP A 222 17.01 1.51 3.96
N THR A 223 16.26 2.09 4.90
CA THR A 223 16.59 2.09 6.35
C THR A 223 16.13 0.82 7.05
N GLY A 224 15.18 0.11 6.48
CA GLY A 224 14.54 -1.11 6.95
C GLY A 224 14.00 -1.91 5.78
N TRP A 225 12.86 -2.57 6.00
CA TRP A 225 12.11 -3.26 4.93
C TRP A 225 10.63 -3.39 5.33
N PHE A 226 9.80 -3.81 4.39
CA PHE A 226 8.36 -3.97 4.55
C PHE A 226 7.95 -5.40 4.85
N ASP A 227 6.83 -5.55 5.55
CA ASP A 227 6.30 -6.85 5.95
C ASP A 227 5.29 -7.42 4.95
N HIS A 228 5.31 -8.74 4.83
CA HIS A 228 4.31 -9.50 4.10
C HIS A 228 3.48 -10.35 5.06
N TRP A 229 2.20 -10.53 4.74
CA TRP A 229 1.36 -11.49 5.46
C TRP A 229 1.93 -12.90 5.38
N GLY A 230 2.08 -13.55 6.55
CA GLY A 230 2.59 -14.91 6.68
C GLY A 230 4.11 -15.04 6.67
N ARG A 231 4.86 -13.93 6.71
CA ARG A 231 6.32 -13.92 6.82
C ARG A 231 6.79 -13.21 8.09
N PRO A 232 8.00 -13.51 8.59
CA PRO A 232 8.55 -12.81 9.74
C PRO A 232 8.63 -11.29 9.55
N HIS A 233 8.54 -10.57 10.66
CA HIS A 233 8.74 -9.12 10.69
C HIS A 233 10.18 -8.76 10.27
N GLU A 234 10.29 -7.78 9.39
CA GLU A 234 11.56 -7.34 8.82
C GLU A 234 12.24 -6.28 9.69
N THR A 235 13.50 -6.50 9.98
CA THR A 235 14.33 -5.56 10.74
C THR A 235 15.70 -5.40 10.11
N ARG A 236 16.36 -4.26 10.33
CA ARG A 236 17.73 -3.98 9.89
C ARG A 236 18.57 -3.45 11.06
N SER A 237 19.82 -3.90 11.13
CA SER A 237 20.78 -3.48 12.16
C SER A 237 21.02 -1.96 12.14
N ILE A 238 21.02 -1.35 13.31
CA ILE A 238 21.36 0.07 13.49
C ILE A 238 22.80 0.32 13.04
N ASP A 239 23.74 -0.54 13.41
CA ASP A 239 25.16 -0.36 13.08
C ASP A 239 25.41 -0.37 11.57
N SER A 240 24.79 -1.31 10.83
CA SER A 240 24.94 -1.36 9.38
C SER A 240 24.27 -0.17 8.69
N PHE A 241 23.13 0.29 9.21
CA PHE A 241 22.42 1.47 8.73
C PHE A 241 23.25 2.74 8.97
N ILE A 242 23.71 2.99 10.18
CA ILE A 242 24.51 4.18 10.54
C ILE A 242 25.87 4.15 9.87
N GLY A 243 26.50 2.98 9.73
CA GLY A 243 27.82 2.84 9.09
C GLY A 243 27.82 3.35 7.65
N SER A 244 26.90 2.87 6.81
CA SER A 244 26.83 3.34 5.42
C SER A 244 26.25 4.75 5.28
N LEU A 245 25.41 5.21 6.22
CA LEU A 245 24.96 6.60 6.25
C LEU A 245 26.13 7.56 6.55
N LYS A 246 26.97 7.22 7.53
CA LYS A 246 28.20 7.96 7.84
C LYS A 246 29.13 8.02 6.62
N ASP A 247 29.30 6.89 5.94
CA ASP A 247 30.13 6.78 4.75
C ASP A 247 29.64 7.70 3.62
N MET A 248 28.33 7.80 3.41
CA MET A 248 27.73 8.77 2.48
C MET A 248 28.02 10.22 2.91
N MET A 249 27.86 10.55 4.19
CA MET A 249 28.10 11.91 4.69
C MET A 249 29.57 12.32 4.55
N ASP A 250 30.52 11.43 4.87
CA ASP A 250 31.97 11.67 4.72
C ASP A 250 32.33 12.00 3.25
N ARG A 251 31.61 11.41 2.28
CA ARG A 251 31.79 11.62 0.84
C ARG A 251 30.91 12.72 0.26
N LYS A 252 30.14 13.42 1.09
CA LYS A 252 29.16 14.44 0.65
C LYS A 252 28.13 13.91 -0.36
N VAL A 253 27.75 12.65 -0.25
CA VAL A 253 26.67 12.05 -1.02
C VAL A 253 25.34 12.52 -0.43
N SER A 254 24.49 13.10 -1.27
CA SER A 254 23.12 13.41 -0.90
C SER A 254 22.30 12.12 -0.75
N PHE A 255 21.31 12.12 0.15
CA PHE A 255 20.49 10.93 0.37
C PHE A 255 19.03 11.26 0.70
N SER A 256 18.16 10.28 0.52
CA SER A 256 16.80 10.25 1.07
C SER A 256 16.61 8.98 1.88
N LEU A 257 16.30 9.10 3.18
CA LEU A 257 15.97 7.95 4.04
C LEU A 257 14.65 7.34 3.63
N TYR A 258 14.68 6.20 2.98
CA TYR A 258 13.51 5.42 2.58
C TYR A 258 13.35 4.22 3.54
N MET A 259 12.47 4.20 4.50
CA MET A 259 11.63 5.33 4.94
C MET A 259 12.26 6.04 6.14
N ALA A 260 12.08 7.34 6.24
CA ALA A 260 12.31 8.03 7.50
C ALA A 260 11.14 7.77 8.48
N HIS A 261 9.93 7.67 7.93
CA HIS A 261 8.70 7.25 8.59
C HIS A 261 7.83 6.50 7.58
N GLY A 262 7.55 5.25 7.84
CA GLY A 262 6.72 4.44 6.94
C GLY A 262 5.23 4.76 7.06
N GLY A 263 4.71 4.81 8.27
CA GLY A 263 3.29 5.02 8.53
C GLY A 263 2.44 3.77 8.30
N THR A 264 1.20 3.95 7.87
CA THR A 264 0.19 2.88 7.75
C THR A 264 -0.44 2.89 6.36
N SER A 265 -0.49 1.75 5.68
CA SER A 265 -1.27 1.57 4.45
C SER A 265 -2.74 1.33 4.80
N PHE A 266 -3.41 2.38 5.31
CA PHE A 266 -4.82 2.32 5.72
C PHE A 266 -5.73 1.77 4.61
N GLY A 267 -6.83 1.11 5.00
CA GLY A 267 -7.82 0.64 4.05
C GLY A 267 -7.29 -0.45 3.10
N GLN A 268 -7.41 -0.21 1.81
CA GLN A 268 -7.08 -1.14 0.73
C GLN A 268 -5.70 -0.93 0.11
N TRP A 269 -4.90 0.00 0.61
CA TRP A 269 -3.76 0.55 -0.13
C TRP A 269 -2.48 -0.28 -0.11
N GLY A 270 -2.34 -1.26 0.79
CA GLY A 270 -1.23 -2.21 0.73
C GLY A 270 -1.21 -2.98 -0.58
N GLY A 271 -0.05 -3.04 -1.24
CA GLY A 271 0.18 -3.77 -2.48
C GLY A 271 0.58 -5.23 -2.27
N ALA A 272 1.29 -5.79 -3.24
CA ALA A 272 1.84 -7.13 -3.20
C ALA A 272 3.10 -7.26 -4.07
N ASN A 273 3.92 -8.27 -3.79
CA ASN A 273 4.95 -8.74 -4.71
C ASN A 273 4.48 -9.99 -5.47
N ALA A 274 5.12 -10.28 -6.59
CA ALA A 274 4.94 -11.49 -7.38
C ALA A 274 6.19 -12.38 -7.33
N GLY A 275 6.00 -13.65 -7.64
CA GLY A 275 7.02 -14.68 -7.79
C GLY A 275 7.56 -15.31 -6.50
N PRO A 276 6.78 -15.95 -5.61
CA PRO A 276 5.32 -16.11 -5.58
C PRO A 276 4.58 -14.85 -5.08
N TYR A 277 3.26 -14.81 -5.29
CA TYR A 277 2.41 -13.72 -4.79
C TYR A 277 2.52 -13.58 -3.27
N SER A 278 2.70 -12.34 -2.80
CA SER A 278 2.89 -12.06 -1.38
C SER A 278 2.34 -10.66 -1.05
N ALA A 279 1.19 -10.60 -0.38
CA ALA A 279 0.54 -9.34 -0.04
C ALA A 279 1.22 -8.67 1.15
N MET A 280 1.29 -7.32 1.09
CA MET A 280 1.85 -6.48 2.15
C MET A 280 0.94 -6.45 3.38
N ALA A 281 1.54 -6.40 4.57
CA ALA A 281 0.85 -6.08 5.80
C ALA A 281 0.31 -4.63 5.76
N THR A 282 -0.65 -4.33 6.66
CA THR A 282 -1.24 -2.99 6.74
C THR A 282 -0.29 -1.96 7.34
N SER A 283 0.46 -2.34 8.38
CA SER A 283 1.53 -1.51 8.90
C SER A 283 2.64 -1.37 7.85
N TYR A 284 3.06 -0.14 7.61
CA TYR A 284 4.26 0.14 6.84
C TYR A 284 5.33 0.68 7.78
N ASP A 285 5.45 0.08 8.97
CA ASP A 285 6.44 0.48 9.99
C ASP A 285 7.85 0.56 9.40
N TYR A 286 8.20 -0.36 8.50
CA TYR A 286 9.44 -0.39 7.74
C TYR A 286 10.70 -0.53 8.62
N ASN A 287 10.53 -0.71 9.93
CA ASN A 287 11.61 -0.59 10.90
C ASN A 287 12.35 0.77 10.77
N ALA A 288 11.57 1.82 10.49
CA ALA A 288 12.05 3.17 10.19
C ALA A 288 12.52 3.91 11.46
N PRO A 289 13.33 4.98 11.31
CA PRO A 289 13.74 5.84 12.43
C PRO A 289 12.58 6.48 13.20
N ILE A 290 11.49 6.85 12.52
CA ILE A 290 10.26 7.34 13.13
C ILE A 290 9.23 6.22 13.01
N GLY A 291 8.79 5.68 14.15
CA GLY A 291 7.84 4.56 14.21
C GLY A 291 6.44 4.90 13.68
N GLU A 292 5.59 3.90 13.47
CA GLU A 292 4.28 4.02 12.81
C GLU A 292 3.39 5.10 13.44
N GLN A 293 3.33 5.19 14.76
CA GLN A 293 2.54 6.21 15.48
C GLN A 293 3.25 7.58 15.59
N GLY A 294 4.49 7.71 15.07
CA GLY A 294 5.29 8.92 15.17
C GLY A 294 6.10 9.03 16.46
N ASN A 295 6.43 7.92 17.08
CA ASN A 295 7.39 7.83 18.17
C ASN A 295 8.82 7.84 17.63
N THR A 296 9.75 8.32 18.45
CA THR A 296 11.19 8.21 18.19
C THR A 296 11.67 6.81 18.55
N THR A 297 12.53 6.24 17.68
CA THR A 297 13.16 4.93 17.90
C THR A 297 14.66 5.09 18.20
N ASP A 298 15.35 4.02 18.54
CA ASP A 298 16.81 4.03 18.68
C ASP A 298 17.51 4.45 17.37
N LYS A 299 16.95 4.08 16.21
CA LYS A 299 17.44 4.55 14.91
C LYS A 299 17.31 6.07 14.74
N PHE A 300 16.22 6.68 15.24
CA PHE A 300 16.05 8.12 15.22
C PHE A 300 17.18 8.83 15.97
N PHE A 301 17.47 8.38 17.18
CA PHE A 301 18.54 8.98 18.00
C PHE A 301 19.92 8.73 17.40
N ALA A 302 20.16 7.55 16.83
CA ALA A 302 21.42 7.24 16.16
C ALA A 302 21.67 8.17 14.95
N VAL A 303 20.65 8.41 14.10
CA VAL A 303 20.76 9.37 12.99
C VAL A 303 20.98 10.78 13.49
N ARG A 304 20.20 11.21 14.49
CA ARG A 304 20.33 12.55 15.09
C ARG A 304 21.73 12.79 15.66
N GLU A 305 22.29 11.80 16.35
CA GLU A 305 23.64 11.89 16.91
C GLU A 305 24.71 11.94 15.83
N LEU A 306 24.59 11.09 14.79
CA LEU A 306 25.50 11.12 13.65
C LEU A 306 25.53 12.49 12.97
N LEU A 307 24.35 13.03 12.64
CA LEU A 307 24.22 14.23 11.81
C LEU A 307 24.65 15.53 12.53
N LYS A 308 24.76 15.54 13.86
CA LYS A 308 25.38 16.65 14.60
C LYS A 308 26.76 17.02 14.06
N ASN A 309 27.51 16.03 13.58
CA ASN A 309 28.88 16.21 13.10
C ASN A 309 28.96 16.78 11.67
N TYR A 310 27.81 16.92 10.98
CA TYR A 310 27.73 17.33 9.57
C TYR A 310 26.85 18.57 9.36
N LEU A 311 26.46 19.23 10.45
CA LEU A 311 25.73 20.49 10.38
C LEU A 311 26.62 21.58 9.77
N GLN A 312 26.02 22.43 8.93
CA GLN A 312 26.70 23.60 8.38
C GLN A 312 26.74 24.72 9.41
N GLU A 313 27.61 25.71 9.18
CA GLU A 313 27.68 26.89 10.05
C GLU A 313 26.30 27.57 10.14
N GLY A 314 25.83 27.82 11.36
CA GLY A 314 24.51 28.39 11.62
C GLY A 314 23.34 27.40 11.56
N GLU A 315 23.57 26.15 11.14
CA GLU A 315 22.55 25.11 11.17
C GLU A 315 22.43 24.48 12.57
N THR A 316 21.20 24.23 13.00
CA THR A 316 20.92 23.54 14.27
C THR A 316 19.95 22.40 14.06
N LEU A 317 20.06 21.35 14.86
CA LEU A 317 19.03 20.31 14.89
C LEU A 317 17.72 20.89 15.43
N GLY A 318 16.60 20.51 14.79
CA GLY A 318 15.27 20.87 15.26
C GLY A 318 14.97 20.34 16.67
N VAL A 319 14.03 20.97 17.35
CA VAL A 319 13.48 20.46 18.62
C VAL A 319 12.64 19.23 18.34
N ILE A 320 12.79 18.18 19.13
CA ILE A 320 11.93 16.99 19.05
C ILE A 320 10.52 17.40 19.53
N PRO A 321 9.49 17.31 18.68
CA PRO A 321 8.12 17.65 19.09
C PRO A 321 7.61 16.67 20.14
N ALA A 322 6.65 17.12 20.94
CA ALA A 322 6.01 16.27 21.94
C ALA A 322 5.39 15.01 21.30
N ALA A 323 5.58 13.87 21.96
CA ALA A 323 4.94 12.64 21.57
C ALA A 323 3.41 12.76 21.64
N LYS A 324 2.70 12.10 20.74
CA LYS A 324 1.25 11.99 20.80
C LYS A 324 0.84 11.12 22.00
N LYS A 325 -0.29 11.45 22.59
CA LYS A 325 -0.86 10.67 23.69
C LYS A 325 -1.24 9.28 23.18
N VAL A 326 -0.86 8.25 23.91
CA VAL A 326 -1.25 6.87 23.66
C VAL A 326 -2.16 6.39 24.80
N ILE A 327 -3.21 5.65 24.45
CA ILE A 327 -4.19 5.14 25.42
C ILE A 327 -4.41 3.63 25.23
N ALA A 328 -4.69 2.95 26.33
CA ALA A 328 -5.27 1.61 26.29
C ALA A 328 -6.80 1.72 26.24
N ILE A 329 -7.43 0.81 25.50
CA ILE A 329 -8.90 0.67 25.47
C ILE A 329 -9.26 -0.70 26.05
N PRO A 330 -10.14 -0.79 27.05
CA PRO A 330 -10.62 -2.04 27.60
C PRO A 330 -11.25 -2.94 26.53
N ALA A 331 -11.42 -4.22 26.85
CA ALA A 331 -12.06 -5.18 25.95
C ALA A 331 -13.44 -4.71 25.49
N ILE A 332 -13.68 -4.80 24.19
CA ILE A 332 -14.92 -4.45 23.50
C ILE A 332 -15.50 -5.71 22.90
N ASP A 333 -16.69 -6.12 23.37
CA ASP A 333 -17.37 -7.31 22.90
C ASP A 333 -18.33 -6.99 21.75
N PHE A 334 -18.31 -7.79 20.71
CA PHE A 334 -19.18 -7.67 19.55
C PHE A 334 -20.41 -8.57 19.70
N THR A 335 -21.57 -7.95 19.87
CA THR A 335 -22.85 -8.64 20.07
C THR A 335 -23.79 -8.54 18.88
N GLU A 336 -23.48 -7.69 17.91
CA GLU A 336 -24.27 -7.47 16.71
C GLU A 336 -23.53 -7.99 15.48
N ILE A 337 -24.24 -8.72 14.63
CA ILE A 337 -23.73 -9.30 13.39
C ILE A 337 -24.64 -8.99 12.21
N ALA A 338 -24.05 -8.92 11.02
CA ALA A 338 -24.76 -8.90 9.74
C ALA A 338 -24.12 -9.96 8.83
N PRO A 339 -24.71 -11.18 8.73
CA PRO A 339 -24.17 -12.23 7.87
C PRO A 339 -24.10 -11.76 6.41
N LEU A 340 -22.99 -12.07 5.72
CA LEU A 340 -22.78 -11.60 4.35
C LEU A 340 -23.86 -12.09 3.40
N PHE A 341 -24.27 -13.35 3.52
CA PHE A 341 -25.32 -13.94 2.66
C PHE A 341 -26.72 -13.38 2.92
N ASP A 342 -27.00 -12.79 4.09
CA ASP A 342 -28.25 -12.08 4.40
C ASP A 342 -28.24 -10.64 3.85
N ASN A 343 -27.11 -10.16 3.35
CA ASN A 343 -26.85 -8.78 2.93
C ASN A 343 -26.29 -8.69 1.49
N LEU A 344 -26.70 -9.62 0.63
CA LEU A 344 -26.27 -9.61 -0.77
C LEU A 344 -26.72 -8.32 -1.46
N PRO A 345 -25.82 -7.62 -2.17
CA PRO A 345 -26.20 -6.50 -3.01
C PRO A 345 -26.95 -6.97 -4.26
N GLU A 346 -27.29 -6.05 -5.16
CA GLU A 346 -27.87 -6.39 -6.45
C GLU A 346 -26.92 -7.28 -7.26
N ALA A 347 -27.46 -8.37 -7.82
CA ALA A 347 -26.70 -9.30 -8.64
C ALA A 347 -26.51 -8.77 -10.05
N ARG A 348 -25.31 -8.96 -10.59
CA ARG A 348 -25.03 -8.83 -12.02
C ARG A 348 -24.88 -10.21 -12.64
N SER A 349 -25.37 -10.40 -13.87
CA SER A 349 -25.29 -11.69 -14.57
C SER A 349 -24.22 -11.65 -15.66
N THR A 350 -23.50 -12.77 -15.81
CA THR A 350 -22.55 -12.98 -16.89
C THR A 350 -22.54 -14.45 -17.30
N GLU A 351 -22.32 -14.73 -18.57
CA GLU A 351 -22.22 -16.10 -19.07
C GLU A 351 -20.93 -16.76 -18.57
N SER A 352 -19.80 -16.10 -18.72
CA SER A 352 -18.48 -16.58 -18.30
C SER A 352 -17.94 -15.75 -17.14
N ILE A 353 -16.97 -16.32 -16.40
CA ILE A 353 -16.25 -15.59 -15.35
C ILE A 353 -15.65 -14.30 -15.92
N GLN A 354 -15.70 -13.25 -15.11
CA GLN A 354 -15.09 -11.96 -15.37
C GLN A 354 -14.41 -11.44 -14.11
N SER A 355 -13.36 -10.63 -14.27
CA SER A 355 -12.62 -10.02 -13.17
C SER A 355 -13.46 -9.00 -12.41
N MET A 356 -12.98 -8.61 -11.23
CA MET A 356 -13.59 -7.58 -10.39
C MET A 356 -13.71 -6.23 -11.12
N GLU A 357 -12.70 -5.86 -11.91
CA GLU A 357 -12.66 -4.61 -12.69
C GLU A 357 -13.73 -4.55 -13.77
N PHE A 358 -14.11 -5.69 -14.37
CA PHE A 358 -15.22 -5.76 -15.31
C PHE A 358 -16.54 -5.33 -14.65
N PHE A 359 -16.72 -5.65 -13.38
CA PHE A 359 -17.88 -5.28 -12.60
C PHE A 359 -17.75 -3.90 -11.92
N ASP A 360 -16.81 -3.08 -12.36
CA ASP A 360 -16.59 -1.71 -11.87
C ASP A 360 -16.25 -1.65 -10.36
N GLN A 361 -15.48 -2.64 -9.89
CA GLN A 361 -15.02 -2.71 -8.52
C GLN A 361 -13.50 -2.82 -8.49
N GLY A 362 -12.83 -1.92 -7.74
CA GLY A 362 -11.38 -1.91 -7.60
C GLY A 362 -10.88 -2.75 -6.43
N TRP A 363 -11.59 -2.75 -5.32
CA TRP A 363 -11.15 -3.34 -4.07
C TRP A 363 -12.30 -3.99 -3.31
N GLY A 364 -11.97 -4.83 -2.35
CA GLY A 364 -12.93 -5.49 -1.48
C GLY A 364 -13.10 -6.96 -1.81
N ARG A 365 -14.34 -7.41 -1.86
CA ARG A 365 -14.69 -8.82 -2.10
C ARG A 365 -15.71 -8.92 -3.22
N ILE A 366 -15.70 -10.06 -3.89
CA ILE A 366 -16.64 -10.37 -4.95
C ILE A 366 -17.13 -11.80 -4.75
N LEU A 367 -18.44 -12.01 -4.84
CA LEU A 367 -19.06 -13.33 -4.74
C LEU A 367 -19.55 -13.77 -6.13
N TYR A 368 -19.05 -14.89 -6.58
CA TYR A 368 -19.51 -15.57 -7.78
C TYR A 368 -20.41 -16.71 -7.40
N ARG A 369 -21.66 -16.72 -7.89
CA ARG A 369 -22.68 -17.74 -7.66
C ARG A 369 -23.10 -18.41 -8.94
N SER A 370 -23.11 -19.74 -8.96
CA SER A 370 -23.65 -20.55 -10.04
C SER A 370 -24.35 -21.79 -9.46
N THR A 371 -24.94 -22.61 -10.33
CA THR A 371 -25.49 -23.91 -9.95
C THR A 371 -24.66 -25.01 -10.59
N LEU A 372 -24.23 -25.98 -9.79
CA LEU A 372 -23.51 -27.14 -10.31
C LEU A 372 -24.46 -27.98 -11.19
N PRO A 373 -23.96 -28.57 -12.28
CA PRO A 373 -24.76 -29.49 -13.09
C PRO A 373 -25.05 -30.78 -12.32
N LYS A 374 -25.80 -31.66 -12.95
CA LYS A 374 -26.00 -33.02 -12.44
C LYS A 374 -24.68 -33.77 -12.51
N ILE A 375 -24.15 -34.17 -11.36
CA ILE A 375 -22.86 -34.85 -11.20
C ILE A 375 -23.02 -36.14 -10.40
N SER A 376 -22.07 -37.07 -10.56
CA SER A 376 -22.00 -38.33 -9.80
C SER A 376 -20.53 -38.66 -9.51
N GLY A 377 -20.27 -39.45 -8.49
CA GLY A 377 -18.91 -39.84 -8.10
C GLY A 377 -18.10 -38.69 -7.50
N ARG A 378 -16.78 -38.84 -7.51
CA ARG A 378 -15.85 -37.82 -7.03
C ARG A 378 -15.70 -36.72 -8.07
N ASN A 379 -15.80 -35.48 -7.62
CA ASN A 379 -15.67 -34.29 -8.45
C ASN A 379 -14.85 -33.25 -7.74
N GLN A 380 -14.17 -32.41 -8.51
CA GLN A 380 -13.42 -31.27 -8.00
C GLN A 380 -13.65 -30.03 -8.86
N LEU A 381 -13.44 -28.88 -8.28
CA LEU A 381 -13.37 -27.61 -9.01
C LEU A 381 -11.92 -27.21 -9.21
N ILE A 382 -11.61 -26.73 -10.40
CA ILE A 382 -10.35 -26.02 -10.70
C ILE A 382 -10.71 -24.56 -10.98
N ILE A 383 -10.13 -23.65 -10.22
CA ILE A 383 -10.29 -22.20 -10.37
C ILE A 383 -9.00 -21.64 -10.94
N THR A 384 -8.99 -21.31 -12.23
CA THR A 384 -7.81 -20.81 -12.91
C THR A 384 -7.70 -19.30 -12.72
N GLU A 385 -6.51 -18.84 -12.30
CA GLU A 385 -6.20 -17.44 -11.99
C GLU A 385 -7.14 -16.86 -10.92
N LEU A 386 -7.07 -17.44 -9.73
CA LEU A 386 -7.70 -16.92 -8.51
C LEU A 386 -6.85 -15.78 -7.92
N HIS A 387 -7.42 -14.59 -7.80
CA HIS A 387 -6.78 -13.39 -7.28
C HIS A 387 -7.61 -12.74 -6.16
N ASP A 388 -7.41 -12.99 -4.85
CA ASP A 388 -6.18 -13.62 -4.29
C ASP A 388 -6.51 -14.76 -3.32
N TRP A 389 -7.56 -14.64 -2.52
CA TRP A 389 -7.97 -15.60 -1.49
C TRP A 389 -9.46 -15.85 -1.58
N ALA A 390 -9.88 -17.12 -1.48
CA ALA A 390 -11.28 -17.46 -1.61
C ALA A 390 -11.75 -18.47 -0.55
N THR A 391 -13.03 -18.33 -0.17
CA THR A 391 -13.79 -19.42 0.47
C THR A 391 -14.84 -19.94 -0.51
N VAL A 392 -14.89 -21.25 -0.65
CA VAL A 392 -15.87 -21.94 -1.50
C VAL A 392 -16.97 -22.53 -0.64
N PHE A 393 -18.23 -22.35 -1.07
CA PHE A 393 -19.42 -22.82 -0.36
C PHE A 393 -20.29 -23.66 -1.28
N ILE A 394 -20.87 -24.72 -0.72
CA ILE A 394 -21.93 -25.51 -1.33
C ILE A 394 -23.18 -25.37 -0.47
N ASN A 395 -24.27 -24.89 -1.08
CA ASN A 395 -25.55 -24.62 -0.39
C ASN A 395 -25.35 -23.80 0.91
N GLY A 396 -24.48 -22.80 0.86
CA GLY A 396 -24.15 -21.90 1.98
C GLY A 396 -23.21 -22.48 3.04
N LYS A 397 -22.78 -23.74 2.93
CA LYS A 397 -21.80 -24.36 3.82
C LYS A 397 -20.40 -24.25 3.21
N ALA A 398 -19.44 -23.69 3.96
CA ALA A 398 -18.05 -23.64 3.54
C ALA A 398 -17.47 -25.05 3.41
N ILE A 399 -16.82 -25.33 2.27
CA ILE A 399 -16.17 -26.61 1.98
C ILE A 399 -14.64 -26.50 1.95
N GLY A 400 -14.09 -25.30 1.83
CA GLY A 400 -12.65 -25.06 1.87
C GLY A 400 -12.27 -23.65 1.45
N LYS A 401 -10.98 -23.41 1.50
CA LYS A 401 -10.33 -22.13 1.19
C LYS A 401 -9.25 -22.37 0.13
N LEU A 402 -9.00 -21.35 -0.68
CA LEU A 402 -7.92 -21.33 -1.66
C LEU A 402 -7.09 -20.07 -1.47
N ASP A 403 -5.78 -20.18 -1.54
CA ASP A 403 -4.83 -19.12 -1.26
C ASP A 403 -3.80 -19.00 -2.39
N ARG A 404 -3.83 -17.88 -3.11
CA ARG A 404 -2.90 -17.59 -4.21
C ARG A 404 -1.43 -17.67 -3.80
N ARG A 405 -1.10 -17.33 -2.54
CA ARG A 405 0.28 -17.41 -2.02
C ARG A 405 0.85 -18.83 -2.09
N ARG A 406 -0.01 -19.84 -1.98
CA ARG A 406 0.33 -21.27 -2.03
C ARG A 406 0.16 -21.89 -3.41
N GLY A 407 -0.40 -21.13 -4.36
CA GLY A 407 -0.79 -21.66 -5.67
C GLY A 407 -2.03 -22.54 -5.62
N ASP A 408 -2.84 -22.43 -4.57
CA ASP A 408 -4.07 -23.23 -4.42
C ASP A 408 -5.07 -22.84 -5.52
N ASN A 409 -5.52 -23.83 -6.28
CA ASN A 409 -6.48 -23.62 -7.36
C ASN A 409 -7.53 -24.73 -7.46
N THR A 410 -7.46 -25.77 -6.63
CA THR A 410 -8.30 -26.97 -6.72
C THR A 410 -8.98 -27.26 -5.39
N ILE A 411 -10.26 -27.64 -5.44
CA ILE A 411 -11.03 -28.04 -4.26
C ILE A 411 -11.95 -29.23 -4.57
N GLU A 412 -11.95 -30.23 -3.69
CA GLU A 412 -12.85 -31.38 -3.77
C GLU A 412 -14.28 -30.99 -3.42
N LEU A 413 -15.23 -31.48 -4.21
CA LEU A 413 -16.65 -31.31 -3.93
C LEU A 413 -17.17 -32.43 -3.01
N PRO A 414 -17.94 -32.10 -1.96
CA PRO A 414 -18.57 -33.11 -1.12
C PRO A 414 -19.57 -33.94 -1.90
N GLU A 415 -19.82 -35.17 -1.45
CA GLU A 415 -20.90 -36.00 -1.98
C GLU A 415 -22.24 -35.26 -1.86
N GLY A 416 -23.13 -35.46 -2.83
CA GLY A 416 -24.44 -34.80 -2.87
C GLY A 416 -24.43 -33.36 -3.45
N SER A 417 -23.30 -32.91 -4.01
CA SER A 417 -23.21 -31.57 -4.64
C SER A 417 -23.92 -31.43 -5.99
N SER A 418 -24.58 -32.50 -6.48
CA SER A 418 -25.37 -32.47 -7.73
C SER A 418 -26.48 -31.42 -7.67
N ASN A 419 -26.58 -30.54 -8.65
CA ASN A 419 -27.51 -29.42 -8.73
C ASN A 419 -27.45 -28.44 -7.53
N ALA A 420 -26.37 -28.46 -6.75
CA ALA A 420 -26.17 -27.59 -5.60
C ALA A 420 -25.83 -26.15 -6.01
N GLN A 421 -26.17 -25.20 -5.16
CA GLN A 421 -25.68 -23.83 -5.30
C GLN A 421 -24.20 -23.79 -4.94
N LEU A 422 -23.39 -23.29 -5.87
CA LEU A 422 -21.98 -23.00 -5.67
C LEU A 422 -21.80 -21.49 -5.44
N ASP A 423 -21.11 -21.14 -4.37
CA ASP A 423 -20.67 -19.78 -4.07
C ASP A 423 -19.15 -19.73 -3.90
N ILE A 424 -18.48 -18.80 -4.57
CA ILE A 424 -17.06 -18.55 -4.44
C ILE A 424 -16.89 -17.09 -4.01
N LEU A 425 -16.56 -16.87 -2.74
CA LEU A 425 -16.29 -15.54 -2.20
C LEU A 425 -14.79 -15.26 -2.30
N VAL A 426 -14.42 -14.32 -3.17
CA VAL A 426 -13.03 -13.93 -3.42
C VAL A 426 -12.70 -12.60 -2.76
N GLU A 427 -11.61 -12.54 -2.01
CA GLU A 427 -11.05 -11.32 -1.44
C GLU A 427 -9.81 -10.87 -2.22
N ALA A 428 -9.80 -9.59 -2.62
CA ALA A 428 -8.64 -8.90 -3.17
C ALA A 428 -7.74 -8.41 -2.02
N THR A 429 -6.50 -8.92 -1.93
CA THR A 429 -5.59 -8.58 -0.82
C THR A 429 -4.56 -7.51 -1.14
N GLY A 430 -4.33 -7.18 -2.38
CA GLY A 430 -3.42 -6.14 -2.87
C GLY A 430 -2.97 -6.45 -4.29
N ARG A 431 -2.88 -5.43 -5.13
CA ARG A 431 -2.32 -5.61 -6.48
C ARG A 431 -0.82 -5.59 -6.42
N VAL A 432 -0.21 -6.38 -7.30
CA VAL A 432 1.24 -6.39 -7.49
C VAL A 432 1.72 -4.98 -7.79
N ASN A 433 2.73 -4.53 -7.05
CA ASN A 433 3.28 -3.17 -7.12
C ASN A 433 4.66 -3.10 -7.79
N TYR A 434 5.29 -4.23 -8.10
CA TYR A 434 6.64 -4.26 -8.65
C TYR A 434 6.81 -5.38 -9.69
N GLY A 435 7.63 -5.10 -10.72
CA GLY A 435 7.96 -6.04 -11.79
C GLY A 435 6.89 -6.13 -12.88
N GLU A 436 7.01 -7.13 -13.75
CA GLU A 436 6.19 -7.28 -14.95
C GLU A 436 4.73 -7.66 -14.63
N ALA A 437 4.47 -8.26 -13.46
CA ALA A 437 3.15 -8.75 -13.05
C ALA A 437 2.19 -7.65 -12.53
N ILE A 438 2.47 -6.37 -12.80
CA ILE A 438 1.64 -5.23 -12.33
C ILE A 438 0.25 -5.18 -12.98
N ASN A 439 0.00 -5.92 -14.08
CA ASN A 439 -1.33 -6.09 -14.68
C ASN A 439 -2.21 -7.06 -13.85
N ASP A 440 -2.27 -6.84 -12.54
CA ASP A 440 -2.86 -7.77 -11.57
C ASP A 440 -4.36 -7.49 -11.36
N ARG A 441 -5.21 -8.02 -12.25
CA ARG A 441 -6.68 -8.00 -12.07
C ARG A 441 -7.09 -8.84 -10.89
N LYS A 442 -8.24 -8.49 -10.28
CA LYS A 442 -8.76 -9.16 -9.08
C LYS A 442 -10.03 -9.97 -9.35
N GLY A 443 -10.35 -10.87 -8.41
CA GLY A 443 -11.42 -11.84 -8.56
C GLY A 443 -10.93 -13.14 -9.20
N ILE A 444 -11.76 -13.78 -10.00
CA ILE A 444 -11.38 -14.90 -10.85
C ILE A 444 -11.22 -14.36 -12.27
N THR A 445 -10.04 -14.48 -12.86
CA THR A 445 -9.71 -13.75 -14.09
C THR A 445 -9.70 -14.61 -15.34
N GLU A 446 -9.79 -15.95 -15.21
CA GLU A 446 -9.89 -16.86 -16.36
C GLU A 446 -11.16 -17.72 -16.33
N LYS A 447 -11.19 -18.83 -15.57
CA LYS A 447 -12.32 -19.77 -15.61
C LYS A 447 -12.45 -20.60 -14.34
N VAL A 448 -13.63 -21.20 -14.18
CA VAL A 448 -13.92 -22.24 -13.19
C VAL A 448 -14.37 -23.49 -13.93
N GLU A 449 -13.69 -24.59 -13.71
CA GLU A 449 -13.98 -25.89 -14.33
C GLU A 449 -14.39 -26.91 -13.29
N LEU A 450 -15.44 -27.65 -13.60
CA LEU A 450 -15.81 -28.88 -12.90
C LEU A 450 -15.07 -30.03 -13.56
N VAL A 451 -14.40 -30.85 -12.74
CA VAL A 451 -13.65 -32.03 -13.18
C VAL A 451 -14.31 -33.29 -12.60
N SER A 452 -14.71 -34.20 -13.48
CA SER A 452 -15.36 -35.48 -13.19
C SER A 452 -14.58 -36.60 -13.92
N GLY A 453 -13.67 -37.26 -13.23
CA GLY A 453 -12.73 -38.17 -13.88
C GLY A 453 -11.85 -37.46 -14.91
N GLU A 454 -11.91 -37.87 -16.18
CA GLU A 454 -11.16 -37.22 -17.27
C GLU A 454 -11.91 -36.05 -17.92
N VAL A 455 -13.19 -35.85 -17.59
CA VAL A 455 -14.02 -34.81 -18.19
C VAL A 455 -13.86 -33.50 -17.44
N LYS A 456 -13.55 -32.42 -18.19
CA LYS A 456 -13.53 -31.05 -17.70
C LYS A 456 -14.65 -30.27 -18.36
N GLN A 457 -15.45 -29.60 -17.56
CA GLN A 457 -16.56 -28.75 -18.00
C GLN A 457 -16.41 -27.36 -17.38
N GLU A 458 -16.29 -26.32 -18.20
CA GLU A 458 -16.34 -24.94 -17.72
C GLU A 458 -17.73 -24.60 -17.19
N LEU A 459 -17.80 -24.05 -15.98
CA LEU A 459 -19.04 -23.56 -15.39
C LEU A 459 -19.39 -22.20 -15.98
N LYS A 460 -20.68 -22.04 -16.30
CA LYS A 460 -21.24 -20.86 -16.95
C LYS A 460 -22.40 -20.29 -16.12
N ASN A 461 -22.96 -19.16 -16.60
CA ASN A 461 -24.17 -18.53 -16.05
C ASN A 461 -24.01 -18.10 -14.59
N TRP A 462 -23.12 -17.15 -14.38
CA TRP A 462 -22.77 -16.62 -13.07
C TRP A 462 -23.66 -15.44 -12.68
N ARG A 463 -24.05 -15.41 -11.41
CA ARG A 463 -24.57 -14.23 -10.70
C ARG A 463 -23.47 -13.70 -9.81
N VAL A 464 -23.15 -12.42 -9.94
CA VAL A 464 -22.00 -11.81 -9.28
C VAL A 464 -22.45 -10.68 -8.36
N TYR A 465 -21.90 -10.63 -7.14
CA TYR A 465 -22.26 -9.67 -6.12
C TYR A 465 -21.02 -8.91 -5.66
N ASN A 466 -21.07 -7.58 -5.73
CA ASN A 466 -19.95 -6.71 -5.38
C ASN A 466 -20.01 -6.28 -3.91
N PHE A 467 -18.94 -6.51 -3.15
CA PHE A 467 -18.77 -6.07 -1.76
C PHE A 467 -17.60 -5.08 -1.66
N PRO A 468 -17.83 -3.80 -1.97
CA PRO A 468 -16.77 -2.78 -1.93
C PRO A 468 -16.33 -2.47 -0.50
N VAL A 469 -15.20 -1.77 -0.37
CA VAL A 469 -14.65 -1.33 0.93
C VAL A 469 -15.26 -0.02 1.45
N ASP A 470 -16.22 0.55 0.73
CA ASP A 470 -16.91 1.79 1.08
C ASP A 470 -17.66 1.67 2.42
N TYR A 471 -17.40 2.58 3.36
CA TYR A 471 -18.06 2.60 4.67
C TYR A 471 -19.58 2.74 4.57
N GLY A 472 -20.07 3.49 3.60
CA GLY A 472 -21.51 3.60 3.36
C GLY A 472 -22.18 2.26 3.09
N PHE A 473 -21.49 1.33 2.42
CA PHE A 473 -21.95 -0.04 2.23
C PHE A 473 -21.97 -0.80 3.56
N GLN A 474 -20.87 -0.79 4.32
CA GLN A 474 -20.75 -1.50 5.60
C GLN A 474 -21.81 -1.03 6.60
N LYS A 475 -22.04 0.28 6.67
CA LYS A 475 -23.02 0.89 7.58
C LYS A 475 -24.47 0.47 7.28
N ARG A 476 -24.81 0.18 6.03
CA ARG A 476 -26.16 -0.24 5.60
C ARG A 476 -26.46 -1.72 5.85
N ALA A 477 -25.45 -2.52 6.24
CA ALA A 477 -25.67 -3.94 6.55
C ALA A 477 -26.72 -4.11 7.66
N LYS A 478 -27.55 -5.14 7.51
CA LYS A 478 -28.68 -5.42 8.44
C LYS A 478 -28.15 -6.15 9.68
N PHE A 479 -27.74 -5.38 10.68
CA PHE A 479 -27.24 -5.92 11.95
C PHE A 479 -28.37 -6.48 12.81
N LYS A 480 -28.11 -7.63 13.44
CA LYS A 480 -28.97 -8.28 14.44
C LYS A 480 -28.11 -8.84 15.57
N LYS A 481 -28.64 -9.01 16.76
CA LYS A 481 -27.98 -9.71 17.86
C LYS A 481 -27.80 -11.18 17.50
N GLY A 482 -26.66 -11.77 17.84
CA GLY A 482 -26.40 -13.18 17.65
C GLY A 482 -25.01 -13.53 17.17
N THR A 483 -24.87 -14.75 16.67
CA THR A 483 -23.63 -15.32 16.16
C THR A 483 -23.86 -15.95 14.79
N THR A 484 -22.81 -16.09 14.00
CA THR A 484 -22.83 -16.80 12.72
C THR A 484 -21.55 -17.63 12.58
N GLY A 485 -21.61 -18.71 11.85
CA GLY A 485 -20.48 -19.54 11.47
C GLY A 485 -19.93 -19.23 10.07
N GLY A 486 -20.30 -18.13 9.45
CA GLY A 486 -19.88 -17.72 8.11
C GLY A 486 -19.34 -16.29 8.07
N PRO A 487 -18.95 -15.78 6.90
CA PRO A 487 -18.47 -14.42 6.73
C PRO A 487 -19.54 -13.41 7.15
N ALA A 488 -19.15 -12.42 7.95
CA ALA A 488 -20.09 -11.43 8.49
C ALA A 488 -19.40 -10.10 8.86
N TRP A 489 -20.19 -9.04 8.85
CA TRP A 489 -19.86 -7.82 9.58
C TRP A 489 -20.24 -7.99 11.05
N HIS A 490 -19.38 -7.51 11.92
CA HIS A 490 -19.57 -7.43 13.37
C HIS A 490 -19.53 -5.97 13.78
N ARG A 491 -20.42 -5.54 14.65
CA ARG A 491 -20.51 -4.16 15.13
C ARG A 491 -20.51 -4.10 16.64
N ALA A 492 -19.75 -3.14 17.17
CA ALA A 492 -19.77 -2.78 18.58
C ALA A 492 -19.67 -1.26 18.76
N SER A 493 -20.09 -0.79 19.92
CA SER A 493 -19.90 0.59 20.37
C SER A 493 -19.21 0.60 21.72
N PHE A 494 -18.31 1.57 21.93
CA PHE A 494 -17.58 1.76 23.18
C PHE A 494 -17.48 3.24 23.52
N LYS A 495 -17.27 3.55 24.80
CA LYS A 495 -17.14 4.94 25.27
C LYS A 495 -15.72 5.23 25.69
N LEU A 496 -15.28 6.46 25.40
CA LEU A 496 -13.99 7.00 25.83
C LEU A 496 -14.21 8.31 26.59
N ASP A 497 -13.50 8.47 27.71
CA ASP A 497 -13.42 9.73 28.44
C ASP A 497 -12.39 10.67 27.84
N GLU A 498 -11.40 10.14 27.18
CA GLU A 498 -10.32 10.86 26.50
C GLU A 498 -9.88 10.15 25.22
N THR A 499 -9.23 10.86 24.30
CA THR A 499 -8.71 10.34 23.05
C THR A 499 -7.18 10.28 23.07
N GLY A 500 -6.62 9.35 22.32
CA GLY A 500 -5.20 9.14 22.10
C GLY A 500 -5.00 8.04 21.08
N ASP A 501 -3.79 7.92 20.57
CA ASP A 501 -3.41 6.83 19.68
C ASP A 501 -3.51 5.50 20.41
N THR A 502 -3.83 4.43 19.69
CA THR A 502 -3.88 3.07 20.25
C THR A 502 -3.65 2.05 19.14
N PHE A 503 -3.40 0.81 19.53
CA PHE A 503 -3.24 -0.32 18.62
C PHE A 503 -4.34 -1.35 18.90
N LEU A 504 -5.28 -1.48 17.96
CA LEU A 504 -6.41 -2.39 18.10
C LEU A 504 -5.95 -3.84 17.92
N ASP A 505 -5.99 -4.62 18.99
CA ASP A 505 -5.66 -6.04 18.98
C ASP A 505 -6.76 -6.84 18.27
N VAL A 506 -6.44 -7.37 17.09
CA VAL A 506 -7.31 -8.20 16.25
C VAL A 506 -6.82 -9.64 16.15
N SER A 507 -5.92 -10.06 17.02
CA SER A 507 -5.28 -11.40 16.98
C SER A 507 -6.25 -12.57 17.16
N SER A 508 -7.44 -12.34 17.74
CA SER A 508 -8.52 -13.32 17.86
C SER A 508 -9.43 -13.40 16.63
N TRP A 509 -9.28 -12.50 15.67
CA TRP A 509 -10.06 -12.43 14.44
C TRP A 509 -9.36 -13.20 13.31
N GLY A 510 -10.14 -13.65 12.32
CA GLY A 510 -9.62 -14.49 11.25
C GLY A 510 -8.92 -13.69 10.14
N LYS A 511 -9.71 -13.12 9.22
CA LYS A 511 -9.23 -12.34 8.08
C LYS A 511 -10.26 -11.32 7.65
N GLY A 512 -9.84 -10.08 7.45
CA GLY A 512 -10.81 -9.06 7.02
C GLY A 512 -10.33 -7.62 7.06
N MET A 513 -11.25 -6.72 7.45
CA MET A 513 -11.02 -5.27 7.54
C MET A 513 -11.74 -4.67 8.74
N VAL A 514 -11.21 -3.56 9.24
CA VAL A 514 -11.77 -2.82 10.40
C VAL A 514 -12.05 -1.37 10.04
N TRP A 515 -13.19 -0.86 10.52
CA TRP A 515 -13.54 0.57 10.47
C TRP A 515 -13.81 1.09 11.88
N ILE A 516 -13.27 2.26 12.21
CA ILE A 516 -13.58 3.00 13.43
C ILE A 516 -14.15 4.36 13.04
N ASN A 517 -15.36 4.67 13.53
CA ASN A 517 -16.06 5.93 13.22
C ASN A 517 -16.10 6.25 11.72
N GLY A 518 -16.14 5.24 10.87
CA GLY A 518 -16.13 5.37 9.41
C GLY A 518 -14.75 5.37 8.75
N ASN A 519 -13.68 5.46 9.51
CA ASN A 519 -12.31 5.41 9.00
C ASN A 519 -11.85 3.96 8.87
N ASN A 520 -11.39 3.57 7.69
CA ASN A 520 -10.90 2.22 7.42
C ASN A 520 -9.46 2.08 7.93
N LEU A 521 -9.25 1.27 8.96
CA LEU A 521 -7.93 1.01 9.54
C LEU A 521 -7.04 0.13 8.65
N GLY A 522 -7.66 -0.68 7.81
CA GLY A 522 -6.94 -1.61 6.94
C GLY A 522 -7.33 -3.07 7.12
N ARG A 523 -6.54 -3.92 6.48
CA ARG A 523 -6.67 -5.38 6.51
C ARG A 523 -6.03 -5.95 7.77
N PHE A 524 -6.61 -7.03 8.26
CA PHE A 524 -6.01 -7.90 9.26
C PHE A 524 -6.05 -9.35 8.76
N TRP A 525 -5.12 -10.16 9.25
CA TRP A 525 -5.06 -11.58 8.98
C TRP A 525 -4.35 -12.28 10.12
N LYS A 526 -5.01 -13.29 10.73
CA LYS A 526 -4.49 -14.04 11.90
C LYS A 526 -3.11 -14.67 11.70
N ILE A 527 -2.70 -14.90 10.43
CA ILE A 527 -1.39 -15.47 10.13
C ILE A 527 -0.21 -14.57 10.56
N GLY A 528 -0.44 -13.26 10.74
CA GLY A 528 0.61 -12.32 11.09
C GLY A 528 1.53 -11.92 9.93
N PRO A 529 2.64 -11.22 10.22
CA PRO A 529 3.23 -10.96 11.54
C PRO A 529 2.50 -9.88 12.35
N GLN A 530 1.75 -9.01 11.68
CA GLN A 530 0.98 -7.92 12.28
C GLN A 530 -0.30 -8.48 12.93
N GLN A 531 -0.47 -8.24 14.25
CA GLN A 531 -1.66 -8.65 15.00
C GLN A 531 -2.47 -7.47 15.54
N THR A 532 -1.98 -6.25 15.39
CA THR A 532 -2.65 -5.03 15.80
C THR A 532 -2.78 -4.06 14.65
N LEU A 533 -3.84 -3.23 14.66
CA LEU A 533 -4.02 -2.14 13.70
C LEU A 533 -3.87 -0.80 14.41
N PHE A 534 -3.07 0.09 13.85
CA PHE A 534 -2.91 1.45 14.35
C PHE A 534 -4.21 2.25 14.24
N VAL A 535 -4.62 2.84 15.35
CA VAL A 535 -5.79 3.72 15.45
C VAL A 535 -5.33 5.13 15.82
N PRO A 536 -5.30 6.06 14.88
CA PRO A 536 -5.00 7.45 15.19
C PRO A 536 -6.00 8.05 16.18
N GLY A 537 -5.53 8.69 17.24
CA GLY A 537 -6.38 9.29 18.27
C GLY A 537 -7.33 10.37 17.72
N VAL A 538 -6.96 10.99 16.59
CA VAL A 538 -7.79 11.98 15.87
C VAL A 538 -9.01 11.36 15.17
N TRP A 539 -9.05 10.04 15.00
CA TRP A 539 -10.21 9.31 14.50
C TRP A 539 -11.16 8.83 15.62
N LEU A 540 -10.72 8.95 16.85
CA LEU A 540 -11.52 8.69 18.06
C LEU A 540 -12.16 9.98 18.57
N LYS A 541 -13.22 9.84 19.34
CA LYS A 541 -13.91 10.96 19.99
C LYS A 541 -14.25 10.65 21.45
N LYS A 542 -14.30 11.68 22.29
CA LYS A 542 -14.90 11.54 23.62
C LYS A 542 -16.35 11.12 23.48
N GLY A 543 -16.82 10.23 24.36
CA GLY A 543 -18.14 9.63 24.29
C GLY A 543 -18.16 8.38 23.42
N VAL A 544 -19.24 8.16 22.70
CA VAL A 544 -19.50 6.91 21.96
C VAL A 544 -18.72 6.86 20.66
N ASN A 545 -17.99 5.77 20.48
CA ASN A 545 -17.29 5.37 19.25
C ASN A 545 -17.92 4.09 18.69
N GLU A 546 -17.88 3.93 17.38
CA GLU A 546 -18.33 2.72 16.69
C GLU A 546 -17.14 1.98 16.08
N VAL A 547 -17.14 0.66 16.19
CA VAL A 547 -16.23 -0.21 15.46
C VAL A 547 -17.02 -1.25 14.66
N ILE A 548 -16.65 -1.40 13.37
CA ILE A 548 -17.20 -2.44 12.48
C ILE A 548 -16.01 -3.29 12.00
N ILE A 549 -16.16 -4.61 12.10
CA ILE A 549 -15.20 -5.58 11.58
C ILE A 549 -15.92 -6.46 10.56
N LEU A 550 -15.40 -6.54 9.35
CA LEU A 550 -15.77 -7.60 8.40
C LEU A 550 -14.77 -8.73 8.58
N ASP A 551 -15.24 -9.90 8.99
CA ASP A 551 -14.44 -11.12 9.08
C ASP A 551 -14.96 -12.16 8.07
N VAL A 552 -14.06 -12.70 7.25
CA VAL A 552 -14.40 -13.71 6.23
C VAL A 552 -13.85 -15.10 6.58
N ASP A 553 -13.07 -15.22 7.67
CA ASP A 553 -12.41 -16.45 8.09
C ASP A 553 -12.73 -16.88 9.53
N GLN A 554 -13.77 -16.40 10.11
CA GLN A 554 -14.31 -16.66 11.44
C GLN A 554 -13.36 -16.36 12.61
N PRO A 555 -13.79 -15.52 13.56
CA PRO A 555 -13.00 -15.22 14.75
C PRO A 555 -13.01 -16.38 15.74
N SER A 556 -11.89 -16.58 16.44
CA SER A 556 -11.81 -17.47 17.59
C SER A 556 -12.50 -16.86 18.83
N ASN A 557 -12.49 -15.52 18.92
CA ASN A 557 -13.19 -14.73 19.91
C ASN A 557 -13.65 -13.41 19.28
N ARG A 558 -14.80 -12.89 19.68
CA ARG A 558 -15.39 -11.65 19.14
C ARG A 558 -15.15 -10.46 20.06
N THR A 559 -13.91 -10.27 20.41
CA THR A 559 -13.45 -9.20 21.30
C THR A 559 -12.27 -8.47 20.66
N VAL A 560 -12.15 -7.19 20.86
CA VAL A 560 -10.93 -6.41 20.60
C VAL A 560 -10.60 -5.58 21.83
N LYS A 561 -9.36 -5.11 21.91
CA LYS A 561 -8.90 -4.13 22.92
C LYS A 561 -7.88 -3.20 22.28
N GLY A 562 -7.73 -2.00 22.83
CA GLY A 562 -6.67 -1.08 22.43
C GLY A 562 -5.42 -1.27 23.29
N LEU A 563 -4.28 -1.49 22.65
CA LEU A 563 -2.98 -1.60 23.30
C LEU A 563 -2.19 -0.29 23.17
N THR A 564 -1.23 -0.08 24.07
CA THR A 564 -0.29 1.06 24.01
C THR A 564 0.91 0.80 23.12
N GLU A 565 1.16 -0.46 22.77
CA GLU A 565 2.25 -0.90 21.90
C GLU A 565 1.72 -1.82 20.80
N PRO A 566 2.29 -1.79 19.59
CA PRO A 566 1.92 -2.67 18.50
C PRO A 566 2.41 -4.11 18.71
N ILE A 567 1.76 -5.05 18.03
CA ILE A 567 2.24 -6.43 17.86
C ILE A 567 2.47 -6.61 16.35
N LEU A 568 3.74 -6.61 15.92
CA LEU A 568 4.14 -6.67 14.51
C LEU A 568 4.97 -7.94 14.16
N ASP A 569 5.29 -8.77 15.13
CA ASP A 569 6.25 -9.88 15.02
C ASP A 569 5.68 -11.27 15.38
N LYS A 570 4.36 -11.38 15.44
CA LYS A 570 3.71 -12.64 15.84
C LYS A 570 3.13 -13.40 14.65
N ILE A 571 3.81 -14.46 14.24
CA ILE A 571 3.38 -15.39 13.19
C ILE A 571 2.53 -16.53 13.79
N ASN A 572 1.47 -16.93 13.07
CA ASN A 572 0.78 -18.18 13.30
C ASN A 572 1.31 -19.24 12.30
N PRO A 573 2.09 -20.25 12.75
CA PRO A 573 2.78 -21.16 11.85
C PRO A 573 1.86 -22.09 11.05
N ASP A 574 0.64 -22.36 11.53
CA ASP A 574 -0.28 -23.31 10.88
C ASP A 574 -0.83 -22.81 9.53
N GLU A 575 -0.80 -21.49 9.30
CA GLU A 575 -1.34 -20.85 8.09
C GLU A 575 -0.32 -19.93 7.39
N SER A 576 0.90 -19.80 7.95
CA SER A 576 2.01 -19.07 7.31
C SER A 576 2.63 -19.88 6.17
N LEU A 577 3.44 -19.21 5.34
CA LEU A 577 4.19 -19.84 4.24
C LEU A 577 5.44 -20.55 4.77
#